data_d8647c7fa2cfeaffbda5bd97daa75c68
#
_entry.id   d8647c7fa2cfeaffbda5bd97daa75c68
#
_cell.length_a   1.000
_cell.length_b   1.000
_cell.length_c   1.000
_cell.angle_alpha   90.00
_cell.angle_beta   90.00
_cell.angle_gamma   90.00
#
_symmetry.space_group_name_H-M   'P 1'
#
loop_
_entity.id
_entity.type
_entity.pdbx_description
1 polymer ?
#
loop_
_entity_poly.entity_id
_entity_poly.type
_entity_poly.pdbx_seq_one_letter_code
_entity_poly.pdbx_strand_id
1 'polypeptide(L)'
;LSTVQARKTTEVAVGVLLRPDGAVLLADRPEGKPYAGYWEFPGGKIEPGEDVQQALARELHEELGIEIGAALPWFVFEYDYPHAYVRLHFRRVFDWGGAPHSREGQRLAFVDPAGALPQPLLPAAIAPLRWLTLPAVCLRSAVHAYGHAAFIANLEVQLARGPALLLVDEPCLSQEEVRAVLDEALPRCRAHGAPILISSIHAALAPLVDGLLLSPADLASASARPAATWVGACIESATQFGNAARLGVDFCIAGPVLPSAEQPAASALGWHGFAALAAQAGMPVYAAGGLSAFDQQRAQHAGAHGVAVNAEYR
;
A
#
# COMPACT_ATOMS: atom_id res chain seq x y z
N LEU A 1 -32.76 -19.99 16.13
CA LEU A 1 -32.17 -18.69 15.80
C LEU A 1 -31.10 -18.41 16.85
N SER A 2 -29.85 -18.86 16.60
CA SER A 2 -28.71 -18.52 17.44
C SER A 2 -28.40 -17.03 17.23
N THR A 3 -28.60 -16.24 18.26
CA THR A 3 -28.06 -14.87 18.33
C THR A 3 -26.54 -14.96 18.24
N VAL A 4 -25.97 -14.57 17.09
CA VAL A 4 -24.54 -14.33 16.96
C VAL A 4 -24.24 -13.16 17.91
N GLN A 5 -23.67 -13.47 19.06
CA GLN A 5 -23.21 -12.47 20.01
C GLN A 5 -22.09 -11.70 19.30
N ALA A 6 -22.29 -10.41 19.00
CA ALA A 6 -21.29 -9.57 18.36
C ALA A 6 -20.01 -9.64 19.21
N ARG A 7 -18.93 -10.21 18.67
CA ARG A 7 -17.62 -10.23 19.34
C ARG A 7 -17.18 -8.79 19.58
N LYS A 8 -16.70 -8.49 20.78
CA LYS A 8 -16.15 -7.17 21.10
C LYS A 8 -14.91 -6.93 20.22
N THR A 9 -14.96 -5.88 19.40
CA THR A 9 -13.80 -5.45 18.61
C THR A 9 -12.75 -4.84 19.54
N THR A 10 -11.50 -5.28 19.40
CA THR A 10 -10.36 -4.66 20.10
C THR A 10 -9.63 -3.76 19.11
N GLU A 11 -9.56 -2.47 19.42
CA GLU A 11 -8.80 -1.48 18.64
C GLU A 11 -7.32 -1.56 19.03
N VAL A 12 -6.44 -1.61 18.02
CA VAL A 12 -4.99 -1.79 18.21
C VAL A 12 -4.23 -0.80 17.34
N ALA A 13 -3.31 -0.05 17.92
CA ALA A 13 -2.36 0.78 17.18
C ALA A 13 -1.12 -0.05 16.81
N VAL A 14 -0.75 -0.07 15.52
CA VAL A 14 0.35 -0.87 14.98
C VAL A 14 1.39 0.02 14.34
N GLY A 15 2.64 -0.07 14.78
CA GLY A 15 3.76 0.73 14.31
C GLY A 15 4.59 0.03 13.24
N VAL A 16 4.62 0.61 12.05
CA VAL A 16 5.55 0.22 10.98
C VAL A 16 6.74 1.18 11.03
N LEU A 17 7.77 0.79 11.79
CA LEU A 17 8.99 1.59 11.95
C LEU A 17 9.89 1.32 10.75
N LEU A 18 10.05 2.33 9.89
CA LEU A 18 10.77 2.24 8.62
C LEU A 18 12.08 3.02 8.68
N ARG A 19 13.19 2.34 8.45
CA ARG A 19 14.51 2.96 8.29
C ARG A 19 14.67 3.53 6.88
N PRO A 20 15.63 4.45 6.66
CA PRO A 20 15.92 5.01 5.34
C PRO A 20 16.36 3.96 4.30
N ASP A 21 16.91 2.82 4.73
CA ASP A 21 17.28 1.69 3.87
C ASP A 21 16.08 0.78 3.49
N GLY A 22 14.87 1.11 3.94
CA GLY A 22 13.65 0.33 3.71
C GLY A 22 13.42 -0.81 4.70
N ALA A 23 14.36 -1.09 5.60
CA ALA A 23 14.19 -2.12 6.61
C ALA A 23 13.09 -1.72 7.62
N VAL A 24 12.30 -2.70 8.03
CA VAL A 24 11.20 -2.53 8.99
C VAL A 24 11.47 -3.30 10.27
N LEU A 25 11.09 -2.72 11.42
CA LEU A 25 11.24 -3.37 12.71
C LEU A 25 10.11 -4.37 12.94
N LEU A 26 10.48 -5.59 13.29
CA LEU A 26 9.58 -6.62 13.83
C LEU A 26 10.03 -7.00 15.25
N ALA A 27 9.05 -7.43 16.05
CA ALA A 27 9.24 -7.99 17.37
C ALA A 27 8.59 -9.38 17.45
N ASP A 28 9.16 -10.32 18.18
CA ASP A 28 8.44 -11.55 18.45
C ASP A 28 7.58 -11.41 19.72
N ARG A 29 6.48 -12.15 19.76
CA ARG A 29 5.55 -12.13 20.90
C ARG A 29 6.16 -12.86 22.09
N PRO A 30 6.20 -12.21 23.27
CA PRO A 30 6.79 -12.81 24.45
C PRO A 30 6.01 -14.05 24.94
N GLU A 31 6.66 -14.86 25.77
CA GLU A 31 6.05 -16.03 26.41
C GLU A 31 4.80 -15.62 27.22
N GLY A 32 3.79 -16.50 27.23
CA GLY A 32 2.53 -16.28 27.94
C GLY A 32 1.47 -15.48 27.15
N LYS A 33 1.82 -14.82 26.05
CA LYS A 33 0.85 -14.22 25.13
C LYS A 33 0.38 -15.25 24.07
N PRO A 34 -0.85 -15.17 23.54
CA PRO A 34 -1.27 -15.97 22.39
C PRO A 34 -0.30 -15.80 21.22
N TYR A 35 0.03 -16.87 20.52
CA TYR A 35 1.05 -16.87 19.45
C TYR A 35 2.46 -16.52 19.93
N ALA A 36 2.87 -16.91 21.14
CA ALA A 36 4.23 -16.70 21.64
C ALA A 36 5.30 -17.16 20.62
N GLY A 37 6.34 -16.34 20.39
CA GLY A 37 7.40 -16.57 19.40
C GLY A 37 7.06 -16.21 17.96
N TYR A 38 5.84 -15.82 17.65
CA TYR A 38 5.45 -15.28 16.32
C TYR A 38 5.92 -13.84 16.19
N TRP A 39 6.41 -13.49 15.00
CA TRP A 39 6.88 -12.14 14.69
C TRP A 39 5.75 -11.26 14.16
N GLU A 40 5.70 -10.04 14.66
CA GLU A 40 4.70 -9.03 14.33
C GLU A 40 5.30 -7.62 14.31
N PHE A 41 4.52 -6.66 13.84
CA PHE A 41 4.83 -5.24 14.03
C PHE A 41 4.58 -4.86 15.49
N PRO A 42 5.44 -4.01 16.11
CA PRO A 42 5.24 -3.56 17.48
C PRO A 42 4.02 -2.66 17.61
N GLY A 43 3.44 -2.63 18.79
CA GLY A 43 2.27 -1.84 19.13
C GLY A 43 1.29 -2.57 20.03
N GLY A 44 0.21 -1.90 20.39
CA GLY A 44 -0.72 -2.46 21.37
C GLY A 44 -2.11 -1.86 21.34
N LYS A 45 -2.89 -2.14 22.37
CA LYS A 45 -4.30 -1.74 22.45
C LYS A 45 -4.44 -0.24 22.63
N ILE A 46 -5.46 0.33 21.97
CA ILE A 46 -5.86 1.70 22.19
C ILE A 46 -6.71 1.72 23.47
N GLU A 47 -6.28 2.48 24.48
CA GLU A 47 -7.00 2.60 25.75
C GLU A 47 -8.13 3.65 25.66
N PRO A 48 -9.13 3.58 26.56
CA PRO A 48 -10.20 4.55 26.59
C PRO A 48 -9.68 5.99 26.72
N GLY A 49 -10.02 6.85 25.77
CA GLY A 49 -9.62 8.25 25.73
C GLY A 49 -8.35 8.54 24.94
N GLU A 50 -7.63 7.50 24.47
CA GLU A 50 -6.49 7.67 23.59
C GLU A 50 -6.93 7.74 22.12
N ASP A 51 -6.24 8.55 21.32
CA ASP A 51 -6.21 8.40 19.88
C ASP A 51 -5.12 7.39 19.45
N VAL A 52 -5.11 7.04 18.15
CA VAL A 52 -4.16 6.04 17.60
C VAL A 52 -2.70 6.49 17.76
N GLN A 53 -2.42 7.79 17.63
CA GLN A 53 -1.07 8.35 17.78
C GLN A 53 -0.58 8.25 19.23
N GLN A 54 -1.45 8.60 20.17
CA GLN A 54 -1.14 8.53 21.61
C GLN A 54 -0.90 7.10 22.06
N ALA A 55 -1.80 6.18 21.70
CA ALA A 55 -1.66 4.76 22.02
C ALA A 55 -0.35 4.19 21.43
N LEU A 56 -0.05 4.48 20.17
CA LEU A 56 1.16 3.99 19.55
C LEU A 56 2.43 4.54 20.21
N ALA A 57 2.45 5.85 20.53
CA ALA A 57 3.58 6.46 21.20
C ALA A 57 3.84 5.84 22.59
N ARG A 58 2.78 5.60 23.38
CA ARG A 58 2.86 4.94 24.67
C ARG A 58 3.39 3.50 24.54
N GLU A 59 2.79 2.70 23.66
CA GLU A 59 3.18 1.28 23.48
C GLU A 59 4.63 1.15 22.99
N LEU A 60 5.07 1.95 22.02
CA LEU A 60 6.44 1.91 21.53
C LEU A 60 7.45 2.42 22.57
N HIS A 61 7.05 3.34 23.45
CA HIS A 61 7.86 3.73 24.59
C HIS A 61 7.97 2.60 25.61
N GLU A 62 6.85 1.95 25.94
CA GLU A 62 6.79 0.85 26.91
C GLU A 62 7.56 -0.37 26.43
N GLU A 63 7.32 -0.81 25.18
CA GLU A 63 7.90 -2.03 24.62
C GLU A 63 9.35 -1.87 24.15
N LEU A 64 9.70 -0.72 23.56
CA LEU A 64 10.96 -0.52 22.83
C LEU A 64 11.84 0.60 23.38
N GLY A 65 11.35 1.40 24.32
CA GLY A 65 12.11 2.52 24.91
C GLY A 65 12.41 3.65 23.95
N ILE A 66 11.59 3.85 22.93
CA ILE A 66 11.75 4.91 21.93
C ILE A 66 10.65 5.97 22.04
N GLU A 67 10.99 7.18 21.60
CA GLU A 67 10.06 8.30 21.45
C GLU A 67 9.79 8.53 19.97
N ILE A 68 8.54 8.43 19.54
CA ILE A 68 8.19 8.63 18.13
C ILE A 68 7.68 10.04 17.86
N GLY A 69 8.03 10.57 16.68
CA GLY A 69 7.40 11.73 16.10
C GLY A 69 6.01 11.44 15.52
N ALA A 70 5.72 11.97 14.34
CA ALA A 70 4.46 11.71 13.67
C ALA A 70 4.38 10.26 13.18
N ALA A 71 3.27 9.58 13.52
CA ALA A 71 2.92 8.27 12.99
C ALA A 71 1.87 8.43 11.87
N LEU A 72 2.33 8.34 10.62
CA LEU A 72 1.48 8.62 9.45
C LEU A 72 0.45 7.51 9.23
N PRO A 73 -0.83 7.84 8.99
CA PRO A 73 -1.84 6.86 8.64
C PRO A 73 -1.43 6.01 7.44
N TRP A 74 -1.80 4.74 7.42
CA TRP A 74 -1.58 3.90 6.25
C TRP A 74 -2.87 3.18 5.82
N PHE A 75 -3.36 2.22 6.62
CA PHE A 75 -4.66 1.56 6.43
C PHE A 75 -5.19 1.02 7.75
N VAL A 76 -6.46 0.58 7.75
CA VAL A 76 -7.10 -0.08 8.89
C VAL A 76 -7.48 -1.49 8.47
N PHE A 77 -6.93 -2.48 9.14
CA PHE A 77 -7.08 -3.89 8.78
C PHE A 77 -7.79 -4.66 9.88
N GLU A 78 -8.89 -5.32 9.55
CA GLU A 78 -9.64 -6.16 10.49
C GLU A 78 -9.18 -7.61 10.37
N TYR A 79 -8.97 -8.26 11.52
CA TYR A 79 -8.56 -9.65 11.55
C TYR A 79 -9.33 -10.43 12.63
N ASP A 80 -9.86 -11.60 12.24
CA ASP A 80 -10.58 -12.50 13.15
C ASP A 80 -9.67 -13.63 13.61
N TYR A 81 -9.06 -13.46 14.79
CA TYR A 81 -8.34 -14.54 15.46
C TYR A 81 -9.31 -15.45 16.21
N PRO A 82 -8.97 -16.73 16.45
CA PRO A 82 -9.81 -17.61 17.26
C PRO A 82 -10.19 -17.06 18.65
N HIS A 83 -9.30 -16.23 19.22
CA HIS A 83 -9.44 -15.67 20.57
C HIS A 83 -9.90 -14.21 20.62
N ALA A 84 -9.80 -13.45 19.52
CA ALA A 84 -10.13 -12.02 19.48
C ALA A 84 -10.44 -11.53 18.07
N TYR A 85 -11.44 -10.65 17.95
CA TYR A 85 -11.63 -9.84 16.76
C TYR A 85 -10.94 -8.51 16.93
N VAL A 86 -10.00 -8.19 16.06
CA VAL A 86 -9.16 -7.00 16.18
C VAL A 86 -9.32 -6.07 14.99
N ARG A 87 -9.26 -4.76 15.25
CA ARG A 87 -9.11 -3.72 14.23
C ARG A 87 -7.76 -3.08 14.44
N LEU A 88 -6.87 -3.27 13.45
CA LEU A 88 -5.48 -2.90 13.47
C LEU A 88 -5.29 -1.60 12.69
N HIS A 89 -4.89 -0.53 13.37
CA HIS A 89 -4.60 0.78 12.79
C HIS A 89 -3.12 0.85 12.45
N PHE A 90 -2.76 0.52 11.23
CA PHE A 90 -1.36 0.58 10.77
C PHE A 90 -0.92 2.02 10.54
N ARG A 91 0.19 2.40 11.19
CA ARG A 91 0.83 3.70 11.10
C ARG A 91 2.29 3.54 10.71
N ARG A 92 2.77 4.34 9.75
CA ARG A 92 4.19 4.36 9.37
C ARG A 92 4.93 5.39 10.20
N VAL A 93 6.04 4.99 10.79
CA VAL A 93 6.92 5.81 11.61
C VAL A 93 8.28 5.86 10.92
N PHE A 94 8.70 7.06 10.50
CA PHE A 94 9.96 7.29 9.79
C PHE A 94 11.01 7.96 10.67
N ASP A 95 10.61 8.50 11.82
CA ASP A 95 11.48 9.20 12.74
C ASP A 95 11.17 8.85 14.19
N TRP A 96 12.23 8.56 14.97
CA TRP A 96 12.13 8.26 16.39
C TRP A 96 13.43 8.58 17.11
N GLY A 97 13.32 8.98 18.37
CA GLY A 97 14.45 9.16 19.30
C GLY A 97 14.78 7.88 20.06
N GLY A 98 16.06 7.67 20.31
CA GLY A 98 16.55 6.48 21.03
C GLY A 98 16.85 5.27 20.14
N ALA A 99 17.43 4.25 20.71
CA ALA A 99 17.69 2.97 20.04
C ALA A 99 16.65 1.94 20.48
N PRO A 100 15.87 1.34 19.57
CA PRO A 100 14.92 0.31 19.95
C PRO A 100 15.60 -0.84 20.69
N HIS A 101 15.10 -1.16 21.87
CA HIS A 101 15.57 -2.28 22.68
C HIS A 101 14.40 -2.97 23.39
N SER A 102 14.52 -4.26 23.58
CA SER A 102 13.47 -5.06 24.23
C SER A 102 13.32 -4.65 25.70
N ARG A 103 12.10 -4.33 26.10
CA ARG A 103 11.73 -4.08 27.52
C ARG A 103 10.85 -5.17 28.11
N GLU A 104 10.24 -6.00 27.24
CA GLU A 104 9.37 -7.11 27.66
C GLU A 104 9.98 -8.50 27.38
N GLY A 105 11.25 -8.57 27.01
CA GLY A 105 11.96 -9.82 26.71
C GLY A 105 11.76 -10.34 25.29
N GLN A 106 11.07 -9.61 24.42
CA GLN A 106 10.89 -9.92 23.00
C GLN A 106 12.21 -9.78 22.23
N ARG A 107 12.42 -10.59 21.20
CA ARG A 107 13.49 -10.39 20.22
C ARG A 107 13.07 -9.32 19.23
N LEU A 108 14.02 -8.52 18.79
CA LEU A 108 13.80 -7.44 17.81
C LEU A 108 14.66 -7.70 16.58
N ALA A 109 14.13 -7.44 15.39
CA ALA A 109 14.88 -7.52 14.14
C ALA A 109 14.43 -6.44 13.15
N PHE A 110 15.40 -5.70 12.59
CA PHE A 110 15.15 -4.94 11.37
C PHE A 110 15.30 -5.88 10.17
N VAL A 111 14.26 -5.99 9.36
CA VAL A 111 14.19 -6.91 8.22
C VAL A 111 13.90 -6.16 6.94
N ASP A 112 14.48 -6.61 5.84
CA ASP A 112 14.06 -6.21 4.50
C ASP A 112 12.74 -6.93 4.16
N PRO A 113 11.62 -6.22 3.90
CA PRO A 113 10.35 -6.86 3.55
C PRO A 113 10.42 -7.76 2.30
N ALA A 114 11.37 -7.49 1.39
CA ALA A 114 11.60 -8.31 0.19
C ALA A 114 12.59 -9.47 0.41
N GLY A 115 13.25 -9.50 1.58
CA GLY A 115 14.26 -10.48 1.93
C GLY A 115 13.74 -11.68 2.71
N ALA A 116 14.65 -12.37 3.40
CA ALA A 116 14.30 -13.48 4.28
C ALA A 116 13.67 -12.96 5.57
N LEU A 117 12.41 -13.29 5.80
CA LEU A 117 11.66 -12.88 6.98
C LEU A 117 11.81 -13.92 8.10
N PRO A 118 11.89 -13.49 9.38
CA PRO A 118 11.88 -14.39 10.51
C PRO A 118 10.55 -15.15 10.58
N GLN A 119 10.60 -16.36 11.14
CA GLN A 119 9.45 -17.25 11.20
C GLN A 119 9.22 -17.75 12.64
N PRO A 120 7.98 -18.09 13.00
CA PRO A 120 6.74 -17.87 12.24
C PRO A 120 6.25 -16.41 12.27
N LEU A 121 5.56 -15.96 11.24
CA LEU A 121 4.93 -14.64 11.22
C LEU A 121 3.51 -14.70 11.78
N LEU A 122 3.11 -13.67 12.52
CA LEU A 122 1.71 -13.52 12.92
C LEU A 122 0.84 -13.31 11.67
N PRO A 123 -0.30 -14.03 11.53
CA PRO A 123 -1.10 -13.99 10.29
C PRO A 123 -1.45 -12.58 9.80
N ALA A 124 -1.80 -11.66 10.71
CA ALA A 124 -2.11 -10.27 10.34
C ALA A 124 -0.89 -9.44 9.91
N ALA A 125 0.35 -9.92 10.09
CA ALA A 125 1.57 -9.26 9.63
C ALA A 125 1.94 -9.62 8.18
N ILE A 126 1.43 -10.73 7.63
CA ILE A 126 1.86 -11.29 6.35
C ILE A 126 1.53 -10.33 5.19
N ALA A 127 0.27 -9.88 5.08
CA ALA A 127 -0.13 -8.99 4.00
C ALA A 127 0.53 -7.60 4.09
N PRO A 128 0.59 -6.93 5.26
CA PRO A 128 1.32 -5.68 5.42
C PRO A 128 2.81 -5.76 5.05
N LEU A 129 3.52 -6.83 5.43
CA LEU A 129 4.92 -7.04 5.03
C LEU A 129 5.07 -7.14 3.51
N ARG A 130 4.18 -7.88 2.85
CA ARG A 130 4.15 -7.95 1.39
C ARG A 130 3.86 -6.58 0.76
N TRP A 131 2.92 -5.81 1.30
CA TRP A 131 2.57 -4.49 0.77
C TRP A 131 3.69 -3.45 0.94
N LEU A 132 4.60 -3.63 1.89
CA LEU A 132 5.79 -2.80 2.04
C LEU A 132 6.77 -2.94 0.87
N THR A 133 6.68 -4.02 0.09
CA THR A 133 7.50 -4.18 -1.13
C THR A 133 6.96 -3.41 -2.34
N LEU A 134 5.76 -2.82 -2.24
CA LEU A 134 5.23 -1.93 -3.28
C LEU A 134 5.99 -0.59 -3.27
N PRO A 135 6.52 -0.12 -4.41
CA PRO A 135 7.15 1.19 -4.49
C PRO A 135 6.18 2.32 -4.15
N ALA A 136 6.68 3.39 -3.52
CA ALA A 136 5.85 4.55 -3.19
C ALA A 136 5.46 5.39 -4.43
N VAL A 137 6.10 5.18 -5.57
CA VAL A 137 5.79 5.84 -6.83
C VAL A 137 5.23 4.82 -7.82
N CYS A 138 4.00 5.04 -8.26
CA CYS A 138 3.38 4.35 -9.39
C CYS A 138 3.45 5.26 -10.62
N LEU A 139 4.28 4.91 -11.59
CA LEU A 139 4.42 5.62 -12.86
C LEU A 139 3.32 5.12 -13.80
N ARG A 140 2.41 6.00 -14.21
CA ARG A 140 1.42 5.68 -15.24
C ARG A 140 2.00 5.98 -16.62
N SER A 141 1.74 5.10 -17.57
CA SER A 141 2.08 5.36 -18.97
C SER A 141 1.27 6.53 -19.51
N ALA A 142 1.80 7.20 -20.52
CA ALA A 142 1.12 8.25 -21.27
C ALA A 142 1.55 8.21 -22.75
N VAL A 143 1.59 7.00 -23.30
CA VAL A 143 2.01 6.74 -24.70
C VAL A 143 1.10 7.44 -25.69
N HIS A 144 -0.20 7.44 -25.43
CA HIS A 144 -1.19 8.11 -26.27
C HIS A 144 -0.98 9.63 -26.36
N ALA A 145 -0.40 10.25 -25.33
CA ALA A 145 -0.19 11.70 -25.27
C ALA A 145 1.16 12.14 -25.87
N TYR A 146 2.21 11.35 -25.69
CA TYR A 146 3.59 11.74 -25.99
C TYR A 146 4.27 10.86 -27.06
N GLY A 147 3.66 9.75 -27.41
CA GLY A 147 4.19 8.76 -28.36
C GLY A 147 5.13 7.75 -27.70
N HIS A 148 5.27 6.62 -28.36
CA HIS A 148 6.00 5.45 -27.85
C HIS A 148 7.47 5.75 -27.53
N ALA A 149 8.22 6.33 -28.48
CA ALA A 149 9.66 6.58 -28.29
C ALA A 149 9.93 7.55 -27.13
N ALA A 150 9.11 8.61 -26.99
CA ALA A 150 9.25 9.57 -25.90
C ALA A 150 8.91 8.91 -24.55
N PHE A 151 7.88 8.07 -24.49
CA PHE A 151 7.55 7.31 -23.29
C PHE A 151 8.74 6.42 -22.84
N ILE A 152 9.30 5.62 -23.73
CA ILE A 152 10.41 4.72 -23.41
C ILE A 152 11.66 5.47 -22.94
N ALA A 153 12.00 6.57 -23.60
CA ALA A 153 13.13 7.42 -23.19
C ALA A 153 12.92 8.02 -21.79
N ASN A 154 11.71 8.49 -21.49
CA ASN A 154 11.39 9.03 -20.18
C ASN A 154 11.30 7.94 -19.11
N LEU A 155 10.78 6.77 -19.42
CA LEU A 155 10.70 5.63 -18.48
C LEU A 155 12.09 5.30 -17.91
N GLU A 156 13.12 5.26 -18.73
CA GLU A 156 14.51 5.01 -18.29
C GLU A 156 14.97 6.08 -17.28
N VAL A 157 14.68 7.36 -17.57
CA VAL A 157 15.01 8.47 -16.67
C VAL A 157 14.27 8.36 -15.34
N GLN A 158 13.00 7.98 -15.36
CA GLN A 158 12.21 7.85 -14.13
C GLN A 158 12.67 6.66 -13.29
N LEU A 159 12.94 5.51 -13.90
CA LEU A 159 13.44 4.31 -13.22
C LEU A 159 14.82 4.55 -12.56
N ALA A 160 15.67 5.37 -13.18
CA ALA A 160 16.96 5.74 -12.62
C ALA A 160 16.86 6.66 -11.36
N ARG A 161 15.72 7.31 -11.12
CA ARG A 161 15.49 8.18 -9.95
C ARG A 161 15.22 7.39 -8.66
N GLY A 162 14.78 6.14 -8.76
CA GLY A 162 14.49 5.29 -7.62
C GLY A 162 13.41 4.24 -7.87
N PRO A 163 13.06 3.46 -6.84
CA PRO A 163 12.06 2.41 -6.96
C PRO A 163 10.71 2.93 -7.44
N ALA A 164 10.19 2.32 -8.49
CA ALA A 164 8.89 2.64 -9.06
C ALA A 164 8.16 1.38 -9.52
N LEU A 165 6.82 1.45 -9.53
CA LEU A 165 5.92 0.52 -10.18
C LEU A 165 5.48 1.15 -11.49
N LEU A 166 5.56 0.43 -12.61
CA LEU A 166 5.00 0.89 -13.88
C LEU A 166 3.57 0.35 -14.05
N LEU A 167 2.64 1.24 -14.30
CA LEU A 167 1.27 0.91 -14.72
C LEU A 167 1.06 1.31 -16.18
N VAL A 168 0.88 0.32 -17.05
CA VAL A 168 0.51 0.55 -18.44
C VAL A 168 -1.02 0.62 -18.53
N ASP A 169 -1.54 1.84 -18.68
CA ASP A 169 -2.96 2.17 -18.72
C ASP A 169 -3.27 3.05 -19.96
N GLU A 170 -3.47 2.40 -21.10
CA GLU A 170 -3.58 3.03 -22.41
C GLU A 170 -4.90 2.62 -23.12
N PRO A 171 -6.04 3.16 -22.67
CA PRO A 171 -7.35 2.73 -23.19
C PRO A 171 -7.57 3.04 -24.68
N CYS A 172 -6.78 3.95 -25.25
CA CYS A 172 -6.88 4.34 -26.66
C CYS A 172 -5.99 3.50 -27.60
N LEU A 173 -5.09 2.68 -27.05
CA LEU A 173 -4.20 1.85 -27.85
C LEU A 173 -4.78 0.44 -28.06
N SER A 174 -4.49 -0.14 -29.23
CA SER A 174 -4.77 -1.54 -29.50
C SER A 174 -3.88 -2.47 -28.66
N GLN A 175 -4.26 -3.74 -28.55
CA GLN A 175 -3.43 -4.75 -27.85
C GLN A 175 -2.06 -4.93 -28.49
N GLU A 176 -1.94 -4.78 -29.82
CA GLU A 176 -0.68 -4.88 -30.56
C GLU A 176 0.24 -3.71 -30.22
N GLU A 177 -0.28 -2.48 -30.18
CA GLU A 177 0.49 -1.30 -29.79
C GLU A 177 0.94 -1.37 -28.34
N VAL A 178 0.07 -1.78 -27.41
CA VAL A 178 0.44 -2.00 -26.00
C VAL A 178 1.48 -3.12 -25.88
N ARG A 179 1.37 -4.18 -26.67
CA ARG A 179 2.38 -5.24 -26.72
C ARG A 179 3.74 -4.72 -27.12
N ALA A 180 3.81 -3.87 -28.16
CA ALA A 180 5.05 -3.25 -28.59
C ALA A 180 5.66 -2.36 -27.49
N VAL A 181 4.85 -1.63 -26.73
CA VAL A 181 5.29 -0.86 -25.57
C VAL A 181 5.87 -1.78 -24.50
N LEU A 182 5.19 -2.88 -24.18
CA LEU A 182 5.66 -3.86 -23.19
C LEU A 182 6.97 -4.53 -23.59
N ASP A 183 7.16 -4.88 -24.86
CA ASP A 183 8.39 -5.52 -25.36
C ASP A 183 9.64 -4.65 -25.10
N GLU A 184 9.49 -3.33 -25.09
CA GLU A 184 10.57 -2.40 -24.75
C GLU A 184 10.64 -2.01 -23.26
N ALA A 185 9.50 -1.91 -22.58
CA ALA A 185 9.44 -1.52 -21.17
C ALA A 185 9.87 -2.65 -20.22
N LEU A 186 9.49 -3.90 -20.51
CA LEU A 186 9.79 -5.07 -19.66
C LEU A 186 11.27 -5.23 -19.33
N PRO A 187 12.22 -5.24 -20.30
CA PRO A 187 13.64 -5.41 -19.97
C PRO A 187 14.17 -4.26 -19.10
N ARG A 188 13.70 -3.04 -19.31
CA ARG A 188 14.09 -1.86 -18.52
C ARG A 188 13.59 -1.95 -17.09
N CYS A 189 12.31 -2.24 -16.91
CA CYS A 189 11.73 -2.41 -15.58
C CYS A 189 12.40 -3.56 -14.81
N ARG A 190 12.67 -4.69 -15.47
CA ARG A 190 13.36 -5.82 -14.84
C ARG A 190 14.79 -5.46 -14.40
N ALA A 191 15.51 -4.67 -15.19
CA ALA A 191 16.86 -4.20 -14.83
C ALA A 191 16.86 -3.32 -13.56
N HIS A 192 15.76 -2.64 -13.28
CA HIS A 192 15.56 -1.80 -12.08
C HIS A 192 14.74 -2.48 -10.96
N GLY A 193 14.34 -3.75 -11.13
CA GLY A 193 13.46 -4.43 -10.18
C GLY A 193 12.06 -3.82 -10.05
N ALA A 194 11.63 -3.06 -11.06
CA ALA A 194 10.34 -2.37 -11.08
C ALA A 194 9.23 -3.32 -11.54
N PRO A 195 8.19 -3.57 -10.73
CA PRO A 195 7.03 -4.32 -11.17
C PRO A 195 6.28 -3.61 -12.30
N ILE A 196 5.72 -4.38 -13.24
CA ILE A 196 4.87 -3.86 -14.31
C ILE A 196 3.45 -4.39 -14.12
N LEU A 197 2.49 -3.49 -14.11
CA LEU A 197 1.07 -3.81 -14.15
C LEU A 197 0.44 -3.29 -15.44
N ILE A 198 -0.64 -3.93 -15.83
CA ILE A 198 -1.45 -3.51 -16.97
C ILE A 198 -2.89 -3.28 -16.53
N SER A 199 -3.57 -2.31 -17.14
CA SER A 199 -5.00 -2.09 -16.94
C SER A 199 -5.82 -3.29 -17.46
N SER A 200 -6.91 -3.60 -16.79
CA SER A 200 -7.83 -4.70 -17.14
C SER A 200 -8.40 -4.60 -18.57
N ILE A 201 -8.40 -3.44 -19.18
CA ILE A 201 -8.80 -3.27 -20.59
C ILE A 201 -7.89 -4.09 -21.55
N HIS A 202 -6.65 -4.37 -21.13
CA HIS A 202 -5.68 -5.18 -21.86
C HIS A 202 -5.37 -6.51 -21.16
N ALA A 203 -6.35 -7.08 -20.42
CA ALA A 203 -6.16 -8.28 -19.58
C ALA A 203 -5.58 -9.49 -20.34
N ALA A 204 -5.76 -9.58 -21.66
CA ALA A 204 -5.15 -10.62 -22.49
C ALA A 204 -3.60 -10.61 -22.44
N LEU A 205 -2.98 -9.47 -22.12
CA LEU A 205 -1.53 -9.31 -21.96
C LEU A 205 -1.05 -9.52 -20.52
N ALA A 206 -1.94 -9.74 -19.56
CA ALA A 206 -1.59 -9.94 -18.14
C ALA A 206 -0.55 -11.06 -17.89
N PRO A 207 -0.50 -12.16 -18.66
CA PRO A 207 0.54 -13.18 -18.48
C PRO A 207 1.98 -12.71 -18.74
N LEU A 208 2.16 -11.55 -19.35
CA LEU A 208 3.50 -10.99 -19.67
C LEU A 208 4.07 -10.11 -18.55
N VAL A 209 3.21 -9.67 -17.62
CA VAL A 209 3.50 -8.66 -16.60
C VAL A 209 3.28 -9.20 -15.20
N ASP A 210 3.63 -8.40 -14.18
CA ASP A 210 3.55 -8.83 -12.79
C ASP A 210 2.15 -8.64 -12.17
N GLY A 211 1.28 -7.85 -12.81
CA GLY A 211 -0.01 -7.58 -12.22
C GLY A 211 -1.05 -6.93 -13.11
N LEU A 212 -2.24 -6.83 -12.55
CA LEU A 212 -3.43 -6.29 -13.21
C LEU A 212 -4.05 -5.19 -12.36
N LEU A 213 -4.44 -4.07 -12.98
CA LEU A 213 -5.25 -3.03 -12.38
C LEU A 213 -6.70 -3.17 -12.86
N LEU A 214 -7.62 -3.41 -11.93
CA LEU A 214 -9.05 -3.50 -12.21
C LEU A 214 -9.67 -2.11 -12.33
N SER A 215 -10.49 -1.91 -13.37
CA SER A 215 -11.38 -0.76 -13.43
C SER A 215 -12.46 -0.85 -12.33
N PRO A 216 -13.18 0.26 -12.00
CA PRO A 216 -14.31 0.20 -11.08
C PRO A 216 -15.40 -0.78 -11.51
N ALA A 217 -15.65 -0.91 -12.83
CA ALA A 217 -16.61 -1.85 -13.39
C ALA A 217 -16.16 -3.32 -13.23
N ASP A 218 -14.89 -3.61 -13.53
CA ASP A 218 -14.35 -4.96 -13.36
C ASP A 218 -14.31 -5.36 -11.90
N LEU A 219 -13.93 -4.44 -11.00
CA LEU A 219 -13.96 -4.67 -9.56
C LEU A 219 -15.38 -5.03 -9.07
N ALA A 220 -16.41 -4.38 -9.61
CA ALA A 220 -17.80 -4.65 -9.23
C ALA A 220 -18.28 -6.01 -9.74
N SER A 221 -17.87 -6.42 -10.94
CA SER A 221 -18.36 -7.63 -11.62
C SER A 221 -17.53 -8.89 -11.34
N ALA A 222 -16.27 -8.73 -10.88
CA ALA A 222 -15.37 -9.85 -10.65
C ALA A 222 -15.90 -10.79 -9.55
N SER A 223 -15.99 -12.07 -9.85
CA SER A 223 -16.38 -13.12 -8.90
C SER A 223 -15.20 -13.72 -8.13
N ALA A 224 -14.00 -13.64 -8.70
CA ALA A 224 -12.76 -14.16 -8.10
C ALA A 224 -11.57 -13.25 -8.40
N ARG A 225 -10.53 -13.31 -7.54
CA ARG A 225 -9.29 -12.60 -7.75
C ARG A 225 -8.61 -13.07 -9.04
N PRO A 226 -8.17 -12.18 -9.93
CA PRO A 226 -7.35 -12.52 -11.07
C PRO A 226 -6.05 -13.24 -10.67
N ALA A 227 -5.60 -14.18 -11.50
CA ALA A 227 -4.34 -14.90 -11.31
C ALA A 227 -3.17 -14.02 -11.73
N ALA A 228 -2.73 -13.15 -10.82
CA ALA A 228 -1.58 -12.25 -11.00
C ALA A 228 -0.86 -12.07 -9.67
N THR A 229 0.45 -11.76 -9.74
CA THR A 229 1.26 -11.48 -8.55
C THR A 229 0.67 -10.29 -7.80
N TRP A 230 0.41 -9.19 -8.50
CA TRP A 230 -0.23 -7.99 -7.96
C TRP A 230 -1.59 -7.75 -8.59
N VAL A 231 -2.58 -7.45 -7.78
CA VAL A 231 -3.89 -7.00 -8.25
C VAL A 231 -4.20 -5.68 -7.59
N GLY A 232 -4.27 -4.62 -8.38
CA GLY A 232 -4.73 -3.30 -7.97
C GLY A 232 -6.16 -3.05 -8.39
N ALA A 233 -6.81 -2.03 -7.84
CA ALA A 233 -8.11 -1.56 -8.29
C ALA A 233 -8.23 -0.02 -8.25
N CYS A 234 -8.90 0.56 -9.24
CA CYS A 234 -9.31 1.97 -9.19
C CYS A 234 -10.53 2.12 -8.28
N ILE A 235 -10.50 3.12 -7.41
CA ILE A 235 -11.57 3.41 -6.43
C ILE A 235 -12.05 4.85 -6.62
N GLU A 236 -13.35 5.00 -6.80
CA GLU A 236 -14.04 6.28 -6.94
C GLU A 236 -14.85 6.63 -5.67
N SER A 237 -15.18 5.63 -4.85
CA SER A 237 -15.97 5.79 -3.63
C SER A 237 -15.62 4.75 -2.56
N ALA A 238 -15.87 5.08 -1.31
CA ALA A 238 -15.61 4.20 -0.17
C ALA A 238 -16.34 2.84 -0.24
N THR A 239 -17.50 2.79 -0.86
CA THR A 239 -18.31 1.56 -1.00
C THR A 239 -17.59 0.48 -1.80
N GLN A 240 -16.64 0.85 -2.66
CA GLN A 240 -15.88 -0.09 -3.48
C GLN A 240 -14.78 -0.83 -2.71
N PHE A 241 -14.33 -0.32 -1.55
CA PHE A 241 -13.35 -1.03 -0.72
C PHE A 241 -13.84 -2.39 -0.24
N GLY A 242 -15.15 -2.57 -0.01
CA GLY A 242 -15.73 -3.87 0.32
C GLY A 242 -15.51 -4.91 -0.79
N ASN A 243 -15.67 -4.52 -2.06
CA ASN A 243 -15.39 -5.40 -3.20
C ASN A 243 -13.90 -5.68 -3.34
N ALA A 244 -13.04 -4.66 -3.14
CA ALA A 244 -11.60 -4.83 -3.17
C ALA A 244 -11.12 -5.83 -2.09
N ALA A 245 -11.60 -5.70 -0.86
CA ALA A 245 -11.29 -6.62 0.23
C ALA A 245 -11.79 -8.05 -0.05
N ARG A 246 -13.03 -8.20 -0.54
CA ARG A 246 -13.60 -9.50 -0.91
C ARG A 246 -12.80 -10.23 -1.98
N LEU A 247 -12.28 -9.50 -2.96
CA LEU A 247 -11.43 -10.04 -4.02
C LEU A 247 -9.99 -10.27 -3.57
N GLY A 248 -9.56 -9.76 -2.41
CA GLY A 248 -8.17 -9.80 -1.98
C GLY A 248 -7.27 -8.93 -2.83
N VAL A 249 -7.73 -7.73 -3.21
CA VAL A 249 -6.93 -6.72 -3.93
C VAL A 249 -5.77 -6.29 -3.05
N ASP A 250 -4.58 -6.13 -3.64
CA ASP A 250 -3.36 -5.80 -2.90
C ASP A 250 -3.24 -4.31 -2.60
N PHE A 251 -3.75 -3.46 -3.49
CA PHE A 251 -3.74 -2.01 -3.33
C PHE A 251 -4.84 -1.34 -4.14
N CYS A 252 -5.15 -0.10 -3.81
CA CYS A 252 -6.07 0.72 -4.58
C CYS A 252 -5.39 1.97 -5.12
N ILE A 253 -5.96 2.55 -6.19
CA ILE A 253 -5.62 3.88 -6.70
C ILE A 253 -6.87 4.74 -6.59
N ALA A 254 -6.78 5.88 -5.90
CA ALA A 254 -7.92 6.78 -5.68
C ALA A 254 -7.61 8.22 -6.11
N GLY A 255 -8.58 8.86 -6.73
CA GLY A 255 -8.46 10.23 -7.23
C GLY A 255 -9.61 10.66 -8.15
N PRO A 256 -9.51 11.84 -8.80
CA PRO A 256 -8.37 12.77 -8.75
C PRO A 256 -8.29 13.54 -7.42
N VAL A 257 -7.08 13.66 -6.86
CA VAL A 257 -6.86 14.45 -5.63
C VAL A 257 -6.85 15.94 -5.96
N LEU A 258 -6.14 16.33 -7.02
CA LEU A 258 -6.11 17.69 -7.54
C LEU A 258 -6.72 17.73 -8.96
N PRO A 259 -7.18 18.88 -9.44
CA PRO A 259 -7.65 19.02 -10.82
C PRO A 259 -6.62 18.48 -11.82
N SER A 260 -7.06 17.68 -12.78
CA SER A 260 -6.20 17.02 -13.77
C SER A 260 -6.66 17.39 -15.19
N ALA A 261 -5.70 17.69 -16.06
CA ALA A 261 -5.98 17.92 -17.48
C ALA A 261 -6.54 16.67 -18.18
N GLU A 262 -6.27 15.48 -17.67
CA GLU A 262 -6.76 14.22 -18.22
C GLU A 262 -8.23 13.95 -17.87
N GLN A 263 -8.69 14.49 -16.76
CA GLN A 263 -10.07 14.34 -16.27
C GLN A 263 -10.66 15.70 -15.88
N PRO A 264 -10.80 16.65 -16.82
CA PRO A 264 -11.22 18.01 -16.52
C PRO A 264 -12.65 18.10 -16.00
N ALA A 265 -13.48 17.10 -16.27
CA ALA A 265 -14.86 17.01 -15.79
C ALA A 265 -14.98 16.35 -14.40
N ALA A 266 -13.94 15.69 -13.90
CA ALA A 266 -13.97 15.04 -12.61
C ALA A 266 -13.80 16.06 -11.47
N SER A 267 -14.66 15.97 -10.45
CA SER A 267 -14.53 16.77 -9.24
C SER A 267 -13.35 16.27 -8.42
N ALA A 268 -12.36 17.12 -8.19
CA ALA A 268 -11.21 16.77 -7.38
C ALA A 268 -11.61 16.60 -5.90
N LEU A 269 -11.11 15.54 -5.27
CA LEU A 269 -11.35 15.21 -3.85
C LEU A 269 -10.73 16.24 -2.90
N GLY A 270 -9.65 16.87 -3.31
CA GLY A 270 -8.74 17.57 -2.40
C GLY A 270 -8.06 16.61 -1.45
N TRP A 271 -7.05 17.08 -0.73
CA TRP A 271 -6.31 16.24 0.23
C TRP A 271 -7.17 15.78 1.41
N HIS A 272 -8.11 16.61 1.85
CA HIS A 272 -9.04 16.24 2.93
C HIS A 272 -10.01 15.13 2.50
N GLY A 273 -10.60 15.24 1.31
CA GLY A 273 -11.48 14.20 0.77
C GLY A 273 -10.74 12.89 0.52
N PHE A 274 -9.50 12.97 0.00
CA PHE A 274 -8.65 11.80 -0.16
C PHE A 274 -8.34 11.12 1.19
N ALA A 275 -7.95 11.89 2.22
CA ALA A 275 -7.66 11.34 3.54
C ALA A 275 -8.88 10.64 4.16
N ALA A 276 -10.07 11.25 4.03
CA ALA A 276 -11.32 10.66 4.50
C ALA A 276 -11.68 9.35 3.75
N LEU A 277 -11.34 9.27 2.46
CA LEU A 277 -11.52 8.07 1.66
C LEU A 277 -10.50 6.99 2.06
N ALA A 278 -9.20 7.32 2.10
CA ALA A 278 -8.12 6.39 2.43
C ALA A 278 -8.25 5.79 3.84
N ALA A 279 -8.78 6.56 4.80
CA ALA A 279 -9.02 6.08 6.17
C ALA A 279 -10.00 4.90 6.26
N GLN A 280 -10.77 4.62 5.21
CA GLN A 280 -11.72 3.50 5.14
C GLN A 280 -11.14 2.28 4.43
N ALA A 281 -9.92 2.37 3.93
CA ALA A 281 -9.27 1.28 3.21
C ALA A 281 -8.68 0.24 4.17
N GLY A 282 -8.85 -1.04 3.84
CA GLY A 282 -8.20 -2.18 4.49
C GLY A 282 -6.88 -2.61 3.82
N MET A 283 -6.40 -1.82 2.86
CA MET A 283 -5.18 -2.06 2.09
C MET A 283 -4.54 -0.73 1.66
N PRO A 284 -3.28 -0.73 1.16
CA PRO A 284 -2.61 0.48 0.66
C PRO A 284 -3.39 1.19 -0.43
N VAL A 285 -3.41 2.54 -0.39
CA VAL A 285 -4.05 3.39 -1.40
C VAL A 285 -3.03 4.36 -1.99
N TYR A 286 -2.86 4.37 -3.29
CA TYR A 286 -2.11 5.41 -4.00
C TYR A 286 -3.00 6.60 -4.27
N ALA A 287 -2.49 7.80 -4.04
CA ALA A 287 -3.14 9.05 -4.43
C ALA A 287 -2.86 9.35 -5.91
N ALA A 288 -3.89 9.68 -6.69
CA ALA A 288 -3.77 9.94 -8.12
C ALA A 288 -4.47 11.23 -8.55
N GLY A 289 -4.11 11.75 -9.73
CA GLY A 289 -4.75 12.88 -10.40
C GLY A 289 -4.21 14.23 -9.96
N GLY A 290 -3.63 14.96 -10.93
CA GLY A 290 -3.05 16.28 -10.76
C GLY A 290 -1.80 16.34 -9.87
N LEU A 291 -1.17 15.18 -9.63
CA LEU A 291 -0.03 15.02 -8.72
C LEU A 291 1.28 14.80 -9.48
N SER A 292 2.36 15.10 -8.81
CA SER A 292 3.73 14.78 -9.21
C SER A 292 4.42 13.90 -8.15
N ALA A 293 5.61 13.39 -8.44
CA ALA A 293 6.41 12.65 -7.46
C ALA A 293 6.79 13.48 -6.22
N PHE A 294 6.83 14.83 -6.34
CA PHE A 294 7.09 15.73 -5.20
C PHE A 294 5.94 15.76 -4.19
N ASP A 295 4.75 15.32 -4.56
CA ASP A 295 3.59 15.26 -3.66
C ASP A 295 3.60 14.02 -2.75
N GLN A 296 4.59 13.12 -2.89
CA GLN A 296 4.66 11.86 -2.14
C GLN A 296 4.56 12.07 -0.63
N GLN A 297 5.33 13.00 -0.06
CA GLN A 297 5.30 13.24 1.38
C GLN A 297 3.93 13.72 1.84
N ARG A 298 3.31 14.64 1.10
CA ARG A 298 1.96 15.13 1.38
C ARG A 298 0.91 14.03 1.28
N ALA A 299 1.04 13.18 0.26
CA ALA A 299 0.16 12.02 0.08
C ALA A 299 0.26 11.05 1.27
N GLN A 300 1.48 10.78 1.75
CA GLN A 300 1.70 9.92 2.91
C GLN A 300 1.08 10.50 4.19
N HIS A 301 1.17 11.82 4.40
CA HIS A 301 0.48 12.48 5.52
C HIS A 301 -1.05 12.36 5.42
N ALA A 302 -1.58 12.32 4.21
CA ALA A 302 -3.00 12.09 3.95
C ALA A 302 -3.41 10.60 3.98
N GLY A 303 -2.52 9.68 4.36
CA GLY A 303 -2.79 8.25 4.48
C GLY A 303 -2.52 7.43 3.22
N ALA A 304 -1.99 8.04 2.14
CA ALA A 304 -1.63 7.29 0.95
C ALA A 304 -0.41 6.40 1.19
N HIS A 305 -0.33 5.25 0.52
CA HIS A 305 0.91 4.48 0.38
C HIS A 305 1.97 5.29 -0.35
N GLY A 306 1.57 5.92 -1.43
CA GLY A 306 2.38 6.74 -2.30
C GLY A 306 1.53 7.48 -3.32
N VAL A 307 2.13 7.86 -4.43
CA VAL A 307 1.48 8.60 -5.52
C VAL A 307 1.46 7.81 -6.82
N ALA A 308 0.33 7.87 -7.54
CA ALA A 308 0.24 7.41 -8.92
C ALA A 308 0.27 8.64 -9.84
N VAL A 309 1.35 8.76 -10.59
CA VAL A 309 1.66 9.96 -11.38
C VAL A 309 1.96 9.57 -12.81
N ASN A 310 1.61 10.47 -13.73
CA ASN A 310 2.09 10.29 -15.09
C ASN A 310 3.59 10.52 -15.15
N ALA A 311 4.27 9.75 -15.99
CA ALA A 311 5.65 10.01 -16.30
C ALA A 311 5.75 11.44 -16.86
N GLU A 312 6.29 12.38 -16.05
CA GLU A 312 6.46 13.77 -16.48
C GLU A 312 7.49 13.83 -17.60
N TYR A 313 7.06 14.30 -18.74
CA TYR A 313 7.92 14.61 -19.88
C TYR A 313 8.37 16.07 -19.75
N ARG A 314 9.52 16.30 -19.11
CA ARG A 314 10.22 17.59 -19.13
C ARG A 314 11.52 17.46 -19.90
#